data_4e256b2f415fb7a31b465e8e8dd71ef8
#
_entry.id   4e256b2f415fb7a31b465e8e8dd71ef8
#
_cell.length_a   1.000
_cell.length_b   1.000
_cell.length_c   1.000
_cell.angle_alpha   90.00
_cell.angle_beta   90.00
_cell.angle_gamma   90.00
#
_symmetry.space_group_name_H-M   'P 1'
#
loop_
_entity.id
_entity.type
_entity.pdbx_description
1 polymer ?
#
loop_
_entity_poly.entity_id
_entity_poly.type
_entity_poly.pdbx_seq_one_letter_code
_entity_poly.pdbx_strand_id
1 'polypeptide(L)'
;MEQYNVTGMSCAACSARVEKAVGKVPGVENCSVSLLTNSMGVEGTATADAVIAAVEAAGYGATLKSAKNEGHGMNQSGQNRAEDALKDRETPKMKRRLIASLCFLTPLMYLSMGHMMWGWPLPVFMEGNHVAMGLAQLLLTTIVMVINQKFFISGWKGLIHRAPNMDTLVALGAGASYGYSVYALFAMTAAQTAGDMDRVMELMHEFYFESAAMILTLITVGKMLEAHSKGKTTDALKSLMKLAPKTATLLRDGKEQEVSIDQVRRGDQFVVRPGENIPVDGIVLEGNSAVDEAALTGESIPVDKAEGDKVSAATMNQSGFL
;
A
#
# COMPACT_ATOMS: atom_id res chain seq x y z
N MET A 1 19.35 -10.50 -10.65
CA MET A 1 18.48 -9.79 -9.71
C MET A 1 17.21 -10.59 -9.48
N GLU A 2 17.01 -11.13 -8.28
CA GLU A 2 15.79 -11.83 -7.89
C GLU A 2 14.76 -10.83 -7.32
N GLN A 3 13.49 -11.04 -7.62
CA GLN A 3 12.40 -10.19 -7.14
C GLN A 3 11.53 -10.93 -6.14
N TYR A 4 11.15 -10.22 -5.06
CA TYR A 4 10.29 -10.73 -4.00
C TYR A 4 9.10 -9.79 -3.77
N ASN A 5 7.95 -10.37 -3.44
CA ASN A 5 6.85 -9.60 -2.87
C ASN A 5 7.04 -9.57 -1.35
N VAL A 6 7.02 -8.39 -0.75
CA VAL A 6 7.14 -8.20 0.70
C VAL A 6 5.81 -7.72 1.27
N THR A 7 5.33 -8.40 2.30
CA THR A 7 4.05 -8.06 2.95
C THR A 7 4.28 -7.58 4.39
N GLY A 8 3.39 -6.71 4.87
CA GLY A 8 3.47 -6.18 6.23
C GLY A 8 4.21 -4.84 6.36
N MET A 9 4.80 -4.31 5.28
CA MET A 9 5.41 -2.98 5.30
C MET A 9 4.33 -1.90 5.27
N SER A 10 4.34 -1.00 6.25
CA SER A 10 3.36 0.09 6.36
C SER A 10 3.98 1.48 6.33
N CYS A 11 5.30 1.59 6.40
CA CYS A 11 6.02 2.87 6.46
C CYS A 11 7.46 2.75 5.96
N ALA A 12 8.11 3.91 5.72
CA ALA A 12 9.51 3.95 5.26
C ALA A 12 10.50 3.28 6.24
N ALA A 13 10.24 3.36 7.54
CA ALA A 13 11.05 2.66 8.54
C ALA A 13 10.97 1.13 8.41
N CYS A 14 9.82 0.61 7.95
CA CYS A 14 9.63 -0.81 7.69
C CYS A 14 10.48 -1.28 6.50
N SER A 15 10.46 -0.52 5.38
CA SER A 15 11.26 -0.85 4.19
C SER A 15 12.76 -0.78 4.50
N ALA A 16 13.23 0.26 5.19
CA ALA A 16 14.63 0.37 5.61
C ALA A 16 15.08 -0.78 6.54
N ARG A 17 14.16 -1.28 7.39
CA ARG A 17 14.45 -2.44 8.25
C ARG A 17 14.61 -3.72 7.44
N VAL A 18 13.71 -3.97 6.48
CA VAL A 18 13.80 -5.14 5.58
C VAL A 18 15.11 -5.08 4.80
N GLU A 19 15.44 -3.93 4.22
CA GLU A 19 16.68 -3.71 3.47
C GLU A 19 17.92 -3.98 4.33
N LYS A 20 17.93 -3.46 5.56
CA LYS A 20 19.01 -3.72 6.53
C LYS A 20 19.10 -5.17 6.97
N ALA A 21 17.98 -5.87 7.10
CA ALA A 21 17.97 -7.29 7.48
C ALA A 21 18.50 -8.18 6.36
N VAL A 22 18.04 -7.95 5.13
CA VAL A 22 18.46 -8.71 3.95
C VAL A 22 19.91 -8.40 3.56
N GLY A 23 20.36 -7.14 3.68
CA GLY A 23 21.76 -6.75 3.44
C GLY A 23 22.78 -7.39 4.39
N LYS A 24 22.33 -8.06 5.46
CA LYS A 24 23.20 -8.84 6.37
C LYS A 24 23.31 -10.32 5.97
N VAL A 25 22.51 -10.76 5.02
CA VAL A 25 22.54 -12.18 4.57
C VAL A 25 23.81 -12.41 3.76
N PRO A 26 24.61 -13.44 4.09
CA PRO A 26 25.79 -13.76 3.33
C PRO A 26 25.46 -14.02 1.85
N GLY A 27 26.21 -13.38 0.94
CA GLY A 27 25.99 -13.49 -0.48
C GLY A 27 25.02 -12.47 -1.07
N VAL A 28 24.45 -11.55 -0.30
CA VAL A 28 23.72 -10.39 -0.81
C VAL A 28 24.71 -9.25 -1.07
N GLU A 29 24.76 -8.78 -2.32
CA GLU A 29 25.58 -7.64 -2.74
C GLU A 29 24.80 -6.34 -2.70
N ASN A 30 23.54 -6.38 -3.18
CA ASN A 30 22.66 -5.22 -3.19
C ASN A 30 21.22 -5.65 -2.88
N CYS A 31 20.51 -4.81 -2.13
CA CYS A 31 19.11 -5.01 -1.81
C CYS A 31 18.39 -3.66 -1.91
N SER A 32 17.34 -3.61 -2.70
CA SER A 32 16.48 -2.44 -2.88
C SER A 32 15.04 -2.79 -2.58
N VAL A 33 14.42 -2.05 -1.65
CA VAL A 33 13.04 -2.28 -1.19
C VAL A 33 12.13 -1.14 -1.61
N SER A 34 11.10 -1.44 -2.38
CA SER A 34 10.07 -0.49 -2.80
C SER A 34 8.81 -0.61 -1.93
N LEU A 35 8.54 0.44 -1.14
CA LEU A 35 7.30 0.55 -0.38
C LEU A 35 6.08 0.80 -1.28
N LEU A 36 6.29 1.39 -2.47
CA LEU A 36 5.22 1.72 -3.41
C LEU A 36 4.61 0.45 -4.03
N THR A 37 5.47 -0.47 -4.45
CA THR A 37 5.10 -1.72 -5.11
C THR A 37 5.06 -2.92 -4.16
N ASN A 38 5.41 -2.72 -2.87
CA ASN A 38 5.59 -3.78 -1.89
C ASN A 38 6.49 -4.91 -2.41
N SER A 39 7.57 -4.53 -3.09
CA SER A 39 8.52 -5.45 -3.70
C SER A 39 9.94 -5.17 -3.24
N MET A 40 10.77 -6.19 -3.36
CA MET A 40 12.19 -6.13 -3.04
C MET A 40 12.98 -6.79 -4.18
N GLY A 41 14.04 -6.13 -4.64
CA GLY A 41 15.03 -6.67 -5.54
C GLY A 41 16.30 -7.02 -4.77
N VAL A 42 16.84 -8.22 -4.99
CA VAL A 42 18.08 -8.70 -4.37
C VAL A 42 19.06 -9.13 -5.45
N GLU A 43 20.28 -8.65 -5.33
CA GLU A 43 21.42 -9.05 -6.18
C GLU A 43 22.46 -9.76 -5.32
N GLY A 44 23.08 -10.80 -5.89
CA GLY A 44 24.06 -11.60 -5.21
C GLY A 44 23.87 -13.09 -5.42
N THR A 45 24.55 -13.89 -4.60
CA THR A 45 24.55 -15.37 -4.65
C THR A 45 23.74 -16.00 -3.49
N ALA A 46 23.05 -15.19 -2.67
CA ALA A 46 22.24 -15.66 -1.55
C ALA A 46 21.05 -16.51 -2.05
N THR A 47 20.71 -17.58 -1.32
CA THR A 47 19.57 -18.41 -1.67
C THR A 47 18.24 -17.71 -1.32
N ALA A 48 17.20 -17.95 -2.11
CA ALA A 48 15.88 -17.38 -1.88
C ALA A 48 15.34 -17.68 -0.46
N ASP A 49 15.57 -18.88 0.04
CA ASP A 49 15.13 -19.29 1.38
C ASP A 49 15.84 -18.49 2.49
N ALA A 50 17.13 -18.19 2.34
CA ALA A 50 17.88 -17.37 3.29
C ALA A 50 17.38 -15.93 3.30
N VAL A 51 17.05 -15.37 2.14
CA VAL A 51 16.47 -14.03 2.00
C VAL A 51 15.08 -13.98 2.63
N ILE A 52 14.22 -14.95 2.35
CA ILE A 52 12.87 -15.04 2.94
C ILE A 52 12.95 -15.16 4.47
N ALA A 53 13.81 -16.04 4.98
CA ALA A 53 14.01 -16.22 6.42
C ALA A 53 14.48 -14.93 7.11
N ALA A 54 15.35 -14.14 6.47
CA ALA A 54 15.80 -12.85 7.01
C ALA A 54 14.67 -11.81 7.08
N VAL A 55 13.79 -11.79 6.09
CA VAL A 55 12.61 -10.89 6.08
C VAL A 55 11.61 -11.34 7.15
N GLU A 56 11.38 -12.63 7.30
CA GLU A 56 10.49 -13.19 8.33
C GLU A 56 11.03 -12.94 9.75
N ALA A 57 12.33 -13.10 9.96
CA ALA A 57 12.99 -12.76 11.22
C ALA A 57 12.87 -11.26 11.56
N ALA A 58 12.81 -10.39 10.55
CA ALA A 58 12.54 -8.96 10.74
C ALA A 58 11.06 -8.63 11.03
N GLY A 59 10.15 -9.64 10.99
CA GLY A 59 8.73 -9.50 11.30
C GLY A 59 7.83 -9.22 10.10
N TYR A 60 8.33 -9.42 8.88
CA TYR A 60 7.60 -9.20 7.62
C TYR A 60 7.46 -10.51 6.85
N GLY A 61 6.52 -10.57 5.91
CA GLY A 61 6.41 -11.73 5.01
C GLY A 61 7.12 -11.46 3.69
N ALA A 62 7.80 -12.47 3.15
CA ALA A 62 8.37 -12.42 1.81
C ALA A 62 7.98 -13.66 1.00
N THR A 63 7.76 -13.47 -0.30
CA THR A 63 7.53 -14.55 -1.25
C THR A 63 8.32 -14.25 -2.52
N LEU A 64 9.05 -15.25 -3.02
CA LEU A 64 9.77 -15.11 -4.28
C LEU A 64 8.74 -14.85 -5.40
N LYS A 65 8.99 -13.81 -6.19
CA LYS A 65 8.21 -13.52 -7.38
C LYS A 65 8.71 -14.43 -8.50
N SER A 66 8.29 -15.71 -8.45
CA SER A 66 8.77 -16.74 -9.37
C SER A 66 8.44 -16.37 -10.81
N ALA A 67 9.44 -16.46 -11.68
CA ALA A 67 9.26 -16.46 -13.12
C ALA A 67 8.60 -17.75 -13.64
N LYS A 68 8.31 -18.73 -12.75
CA LYS A 68 7.69 -20.01 -13.08
C LYS A 68 6.20 -20.03 -12.78
N ASN A 69 5.40 -19.58 -13.74
CA ASN A 69 4.16 -20.20 -14.14
C ASN A 69 4.16 -20.35 -15.67
N GLU A 70 5.14 -21.11 -16.17
CA GLU A 70 5.08 -21.74 -17.47
C GLU A 70 4.25 -23.02 -17.33
N GLY A 71 2.94 -22.86 -17.39
CA GLY A 71 2.03 -23.97 -17.39
C GLY A 71 0.59 -23.49 -17.51
N HIS A 72 0.08 -23.45 -18.75
CA HIS A 72 -1.28 -23.15 -19.17
C HIS A 72 -1.71 -21.66 -19.18
N GLY A 73 -1.65 -21.08 -20.36
CA GLY A 73 -2.31 -19.84 -20.72
C GLY A 73 -1.42 -18.89 -21.51
N MET A 74 -1.53 -18.97 -22.81
CA MET A 74 -0.89 -18.08 -23.78
C MET A 74 -1.04 -16.60 -23.44
N ASN A 75 0.06 -15.84 -23.61
CA ASN A 75 0.11 -14.42 -23.92
C ASN A 75 -0.54 -13.43 -22.93
N GLN A 76 0.04 -13.28 -21.73
CA GLN A 76 -0.01 -11.98 -21.08
C GLN A 76 1.37 -11.35 -21.17
N SER A 77 1.48 -10.31 -21.98
CA SER A 77 2.69 -9.50 -22.16
C SER A 77 3.22 -9.01 -20.80
N GLY A 78 4.54 -8.82 -20.69
CA GLY A 78 5.20 -8.33 -19.46
C GLY A 78 4.58 -7.02 -18.94
N GLN A 79 4.05 -6.17 -19.83
CA GLN A 79 3.32 -4.94 -19.49
C GLN A 79 2.03 -5.20 -18.70
N ASN A 80 1.24 -6.23 -19.04
CA ASN A 80 0.01 -6.56 -18.30
C ASN A 80 0.34 -7.03 -16.87
N ARG A 81 1.49 -7.69 -16.66
CA ARG A 81 1.98 -8.06 -15.32
C ARG A 81 2.43 -6.85 -14.50
N ALA A 82 3.09 -5.88 -15.15
CA ALA A 82 3.49 -4.64 -14.50
C ALA A 82 2.26 -3.77 -14.16
N GLU A 83 1.29 -3.65 -15.05
CA GLU A 83 0.02 -2.97 -14.78
C GLU A 83 -0.78 -3.61 -13.64
N ASP A 84 -0.85 -4.95 -13.56
CA ASP A 84 -1.52 -5.65 -12.47
C ASP A 84 -0.79 -5.50 -11.12
N ALA A 85 0.53 -5.40 -11.13
CA ALA A 85 1.33 -5.13 -9.93
C ALA A 85 1.10 -3.71 -9.37
N LEU A 86 0.75 -2.77 -10.25
CA LEU A 86 0.47 -1.38 -9.90
C LEU A 86 -1.02 -1.10 -9.61
N LYS A 87 -1.89 -2.11 -9.67
CA LYS A 87 -3.33 -1.93 -9.43
C LYS A 87 -3.62 -1.65 -7.97
N ASP A 88 -4.28 -0.55 -7.69
CA ASP A 88 -4.69 -0.19 -6.34
C ASP A 88 -5.80 -1.14 -5.83
N ARG A 89 -5.41 -2.09 -4.99
CA ARG A 89 -6.32 -3.05 -4.34
C ARG A 89 -6.58 -2.68 -2.87
N GLU A 90 -5.84 -1.73 -2.33
CA GLU A 90 -5.91 -1.38 -0.90
C GLU A 90 -6.94 -0.28 -0.61
N THR A 91 -7.01 0.76 -1.44
CA THR A 91 -7.96 1.88 -1.24
C THR A 91 -9.42 1.43 -1.11
N PRO A 92 -9.98 0.55 -1.97
CA PRO A 92 -11.38 0.13 -1.83
C PRO A 92 -11.64 -0.66 -0.54
N LYS A 93 -10.69 -1.46 -0.07
CA LYS A 93 -10.79 -2.18 1.20
C LYS A 93 -10.76 -1.23 2.39
N MET A 94 -9.85 -0.25 2.36
CA MET A 94 -9.74 0.79 3.40
C MET A 94 -11.01 1.64 3.46
N LYS A 95 -11.57 2.05 2.32
CA LYS A 95 -12.82 2.81 2.24
C LYS A 95 -13.99 2.06 2.87
N ARG A 96 -14.15 0.77 2.58
CA ARG A 96 -15.21 -0.07 3.20
C ARG A 96 -15.04 -0.18 4.70
N ARG A 97 -13.82 -0.38 5.19
CA ARG A 97 -13.52 -0.43 6.62
C ARG A 97 -13.81 0.90 7.32
N LEU A 98 -13.44 2.02 6.70
CA LEU A 98 -13.70 3.34 7.23
C LEU A 98 -15.18 3.62 7.35
N ILE A 99 -15.98 3.34 6.30
CA ILE A 99 -17.43 3.53 6.33
C ILE A 99 -18.05 2.66 7.42
N ALA A 100 -17.65 1.41 7.55
CA ALA A 100 -18.12 0.52 8.62
C ALA A 100 -17.74 1.07 10.01
N SER A 101 -16.50 1.53 10.21
CA SER A 101 -16.09 2.14 11.50
C SER A 101 -16.87 3.39 11.83
N LEU A 102 -17.13 4.28 10.87
CA LEU A 102 -17.92 5.50 11.06
C LEU A 102 -19.38 5.19 11.41
N CYS A 103 -19.97 4.15 10.81
CA CYS A 103 -21.33 3.72 11.10
C CYS A 103 -21.53 3.36 12.59
N PHE A 104 -20.53 2.74 13.22
CA PHE A 104 -20.58 2.38 14.65
C PHE A 104 -20.02 3.49 15.57
N LEU A 105 -19.07 4.28 15.08
CA LEU A 105 -18.53 5.41 15.83
C LEU A 105 -19.58 6.51 16.06
N THR A 106 -20.42 6.81 15.06
CA THR A 106 -21.45 7.85 15.18
C THR A 106 -22.42 7.61 16.34
N PRO A 107 -23.09 6.44 16.48
CA PRO A 107 -23.92 6.17 17.64
C PRO A 107 -23.14 6.09 18.95
N LEU A 108 -21.88 5.65 18.92
CA LEU A 108 -21.01 5.66 20.10
C LEU A 108 -20.76 7.09 20.58
N MET A 109 -20.43 8.01 19.69
CA MET A 109 -20.24 9.44 20.00
C MET A 109 -21.54 10.10 20.46
N TYR A 110 -22.68 9.67 19.91
CA TYR A 110 -23.99 10.13 20.39
C TYR A 110 -24.22 9.76 21.85
N LEU A 111 -23.90 8.52 22.24
CA LEU A 111 -24.08 8.04 23.61
C LEU A 111 -23.07 8.67 24.59
N SER A 112 -21.79 8.75 24.21
CA SER A 112 -20.75 9.26 25.12
C SER A 112 -20.77 10.78 25.25
N MET A 113 -20.65 11.51 24.13
CA MET A 113 -20.58 12.98 24.16
C MET A 113 -21.94 13.63 24.02
N GLY A 114 -22.80 13.14 23.12
CA GLY A 114 -24.07 13.76 22.81
C GLY A 114 -24.99 13.81 24.01
N HIS A 115 -25.14 12.70 24.73
CA HIS A 115 -25.98 12.67 25.94
C HIS A 115 -25.28 13.32 27.13
N MET A 116 -24.02 12.98 27.42
CA MET A 116 -23.32 13.43 28.61
C MET A 116 -22.98 14.93 28.62
N MET A 117 -22.58 15.49 27.46
CA MET A 117 -22.21 16.92 27.39
C MET A 117 -23.34 17.83 26.95
N TRP A 118 -24.25 17.36 26.08
CA TRP A 118 -25.30 18.18 25.48
C TRP A 118 -26.73 17.76 25.87
N GLY A 119 -26.86 16.70 26.68
CA GLY A 119 -28.16 16.24 27.17
C GLY A 119 -29.10 15.73 26.06
N TRP A 120 -28.57 15.18 24.99
CA TRP A 120 -29.40 14.65 23.92
C TRP A 120 -30.27 13.49 24.39
N PRO A 121 -31.54 13.38 23.87
CA PRO A 121 -32.48 12.39 24.35
C PRO A 121 -31.98 10.97 24.13
N LEU A 122 -32.17 10.11 25.13
CA LEU A 122 -31.88 8.68 25.05
C LEU A 122 -33.16 7.87 24.81
N PRO A 123 -33.01 6.65 24.25
CA PRO A 123 -34.12 5.70 24.28
C PRO A 123 -34.57 5.41 25.71
N VAL A 124 -35.87 5.29 25.94
CA VAL A 124 -36.51 5.16 27.28
C VAL A 124 -35.89 4.03 28.13
N PHE A 125 -35.44 2.94 27.51
CA PHE A 125 -34.81 1.81 28.22
C PHE A 125 -33.37 2.09 28.72
N MET A 126 -32.73 3.15 28.24
CA MET A 126 -31.39 3.60 28.67
C MET A 126 -31.48 4.76 29.67
N GLU A 127 -32.63 5.43 29.77
CA GLU A 127 -32.82 6.59 30.64
C GLU A 127 -32.65 6.16 32.11
N GLY A 128 -31.68 6.76 32.81
CA GLY A 128 -31.34 6.37 34.19
C GLY A 128 -30.59 5.03 34.36
N ASN A 129 -30.35 4.29 33.28
CA ASN A 129 -29.64 3.02 33.35
C ASN A 129 -28.19 3.18 32.85
N HIS A 130 -27.31 3.61 33.76
CA HIS A 130 -25.88 3.88 33.44
C HIS A 130 -25.12 2.64 33.02
N VAL A 131 -25.47 1.46 33.55
CA VAL A 131 -24.84 0.18 33.16
C VAL A 131 -25.22 -0.18 31.73
N ALA A 132 -26.48 0.01 31.32
CA ALA A 132 -26.89 -0.26 29.93
C ALA A 132 -26.17 0.65 28.94
N MET A 133 -25.92 1.91 29.29
CA MET A 133 -25.14 2.85 28.50
C MET A 133 -23.69 2.40 28.36
N GLY A 134 -23.04 1.99 29.45
CA GLY A 134 -21.67 1.47 29.43
C GLY A 134 -21.54 0.20 28.60
N LEU A 135 -22.50 -0.73 28.71
CA LEU A 135 -22.55 -1.94 27.89
C LEU A 135 -22.75 -1.65 26.39
N ALA A 136 -23.62 -0.68 26.06
CA ALA A 136 -23.80 -0.26 24.67
C ALA A 136 -22.50 0.33 24.07
N GLN A 137 -21.82 1.19 24.83
CA GLN A 137 -20.51 1.74 24.43
C GLN A 137 -19.45 0.65 24.25
N LEU A 138 -19.37 -0.32 25.18
CA LEU A 138 -18.49 -1.47 25.11
C LEU A 138 -18.74 -2.29 23.83
N LEU A 139 -20.00 -2.61 23.51
CA LEU A 139 -20.35 -3.38 22.32
C LEU A 139 -19.98 -2.64 21.03
N LEU A 140 -20.34 -1.36 20.92
CA LEU A 140 -20.04 -0.53 19.75
C LEU A 140 -18.52 -0.42 19.54
N THR A 141 -17.76 -0.17 20.60
CA THR A 141 -16.29 -0.10 20.54
C THR A 141 -15.68 -1.43 20.15
N THR A 142 -16.16 -2.54 20.71
CA THR A 142 -15.71 -3.89 20.37
C THR A 142 -15.90 -4.16 18.88
N ILE A 143 -17.03 -3.77 18.29
CA ILE A 143 -17.28 -3.91 16.85
C ILE A 143 -16.26 -3.11 16.04
N VAL A 144 -15.97 -1.85 16.42
CA VAL A 144 -14.95 -1.02 15.76
C VAL A 144 -13.56 -1.65 15.88
N MET A 145 -13.21 -2.23 17.04
CA MET A 145 -11.94 -2.95 17.24
C MET A 145 -11.83 -4.18 16.33
N VAL A 146 -12.92 -4.96 16.21
CA VAL A 146 -12.96 -6.14 15.32
C VAL A 146 -12.82 -5.73 13.85
N ILE A 147 -13.50 -4.68 13.40
CA ILE A 147 -13.34 -4.13 12.03
C ILE A 147 -11.88 -3.75 11.78
N ASN A 148 -11.20 -3.23 12.79
CA ASN A 148 -9.83 -2.73 12.73
C ASN A 148 -8.78 -3.69 13.32
N GLN A 149 -9.09 -4.98 13.49
CA GLN A 149 -8.22 -5.99 14.11
C GLN A 149 -6.80 -6.09 13.51
N LYS A 150 -6.63 -5.67 12.24
CA LYS A 150 -5.32 -5.67 11.58
C LYS A 150 -4.27 -4.86 12.34
N PHE A 151 -4.65 -3.74 12.96
CA PHE A 151 -3.73 -2.93 13.75
C PHE A 151 -3.23 -3.68 14.98
N PHE A 152 -4.09 -4.44 15.64
CA PHE A 152 -3.72 -5.27 16.81
C PHE A 152 -2.83 -6.43 16.40
N ILE A 153 -3.15 -7.12 15.29
CA ILE A 153 -2.34 -8.25 14.79
C ILE A 153 -0.94 -7.75 14.35
N SER A 154 -0.87 -6.66 13.60
CA SER A 154 0.39 -6.07 13.14
C SER A 154 1.19 -5.51 14.32
N GLY A 155 0.53 -4.79 15.22
CA GLY A 155 1.15 -4.22 16.41
C GLY A 155 1.73 -5.28 17.33
N TRP A 156 1.01 -6.37 17.58
CA TRP A 156 1.46 -7.50 18.39
C TRP A 156 2.65 -8.23 17.77
N LYS A 157 2.60 -8.48 16.46
CA LYS A 157 3.74 -9.05 15.73
C LYS A 157 4.98 -8.14 15.86
N GLY A 158 4.81 -6.82 15.69
CA GLY A 158 5.89 -5.86 15.85
C GLY A 158 6.51 -5.90 17.26
N LEU A 159 5.69 -6.06 18.27
CA LEU A 159 6.17 -6.15 19.67
C LEU A 159 6.97 -7.43 19.92
N ILE A 160 6.47 -8.60 19.49
CA ILE A 160 7.15 -9.89 19.65
C ILE A 160 8.51 -9.90 18.96
N HIS A 161 8.61 -9.34 17.76
CA HIS A 161 9.86 -9.28 17.00
C HIS A 161 10.77 -8.12 17.41
N ARG A 162 10.48 -7.45 18.55
CA ARG A 162 11.21 -6.27 19.05
C ARG A 162 11.36 -5.17 17.99
N ALA A 163 10.33 -5.06 17.17
CA ALA A 163 10.21 -4.17 16.02
C ALA A 163 8.95 -3.30 16.13
N PRO A 164 8.76 -2.52 17.23
CA PRO A 164 7.58 -1.70 17.38
C PRO A 164 7.43 -0.77 16.17
N ASN A 165 6.22 -0.71 15.67
CA ASN A 165 5.82 0.11 14.54
C ASN A 165 4.65 1.03 14.93
N MET A 166 4.17 1.85 13.99
CA MET A 166 3.02 2.72 14.22
C MET A 166 1.78 1.94 14.67
N ASP A 167 1.56 0.74 14.11
CA ASP A 167 0.43 -0.11 14.48
C ASP A 167 0.54 -0.60 15.93
N THR A 168 1.77 -0.81 16.44
CA THR A 168 2.02 -1.16 17.85
C THR A 168 1.56 -0.04 18.79
N LEU A 169 1.88 1.22 18.45
CA LEU A 169 1.47 2.38 19.25
C LEU A 169 -0.06 2.54 19.26
N VAL A 170 -0.70 2.38 18.11
CA VAL A 170 -2.15 2.44 17.95
C VAL A 170 -2.83 1.32 18.75
N ALA A 171 -2.33 0.09 18.64
CA ALA A 171 -2.86 -1.06 19.36
C ALA A 171 -2.73 -0.90 20.88
N LEU A 172 -1.60 -0.35 21.36
CA LEU A 172 -1.37 -0.09 22.78
C LEU A 172 -2.33 0.99 23.30
N GLY A 173 -2.45 2.13 22.60
CA GLY A 173 -3.31 3.24 22.99
C GLY A 173 -4.79 2.84 23.02
N ALA A 174 -5.29 2.24 21.92
CA ALA A 174 -6.68 1.78 21.85
C ALA A 174 -6.96 0.64 22.84
N GLY A 175 -5.99 -0.29 23.02
CA GLY A 175 -6.11 -1.39 23.96
C GLY A 175 -6.13 -0.94 25.42
N ALA A 176 -5.29 0.04 25.78
CA ALA A 176 -5.28 0.62 27.14
C ALA A 176 -6.58 1.36 27.44
N SER A 177 -7.04 2.21 26.51
CA SER A 177 -8.33 2.93 26.64
C SER A 177 -9.51 1.97 26.82
N TYR A 178 -9.56 0.92 26.00
CA TYR A 178 -10.60 -0.11 26.10
C TYR A 178 -10.50 -0.90 27.41
N GLY A 179 -9.31 -1.37 27.79
CA GLY A 179 -9.10 -2.15 29.01
C GLY A 179 -9.43 -1.38 30.27
N TYR A 180 -9.04 -0.10 30.34
CA TYR A 180 -9.39 0.76 31.45
C TYR A 180 -10.90 0.99 31.54
N SER A 181 -11.57 1.24 30.41
CA SER A 181 -13.03 1.43 30.37
C SER A 181 -13.79 0.17 30.79
N VAL A 182 -13.28 -1.01 30.43
CA VAL A 182 -13.83 -2.29 30.92
C VAL A 182 -13.70 -2.39 32.44
N TYR A 183 -12.54 -2.05 33.00
CA TYR A 183 -12.34 -2.00 34.45
C TYR A 183 -13.29 -1.02 35.12
N ALA A 184 -13.41 0.21 34.59
CA ALA A 184 -14.32 1.23 35.11
C ALA A 184 -15.80 0.76 35.05
N LEU A 185 -16.20 0.05 33.98
CA LEU A 185 -17.52 -0.52 33.85
C LEU A 185 -17.81 -1.58 34.93
N PHE A 186 -16.85 -2.48 35.22
CA PHE A 186 -17.00 -3.45 36.32
C PHE A 186 -17.06 -2.75 37.68
N ALA A 187 -16.21 -1.76 37.94
CA ALA A 187 -16.25 -0.97 39.16
C ALA A 187 -17.60 -0.22 39.33
N MET A 188 -18.13 0.31 38.22
CA MET A 188 -19.45 0.99 38.21
C MET A 188 -20.58 0.01 38.57
N THR A 189 -20.56 -1.24 38.10
CA THR A 189 -21.58 -2.24 38.50
C THR A 189 -21.53 -2.52 39.98
N ALA A 190 -20.34 -2.59 40.61
CA ALA A 190 -20.19 -2.74 42.04
C ALA A 190 -20.71 -1.54 42.84
N ALA A 191 -20.40 -0.30 42.39
CA ALA A 191 -20.93 0.94 42.99
C ALA A 191 -22.44 1.00 42.90
N GLN A 192 -23.05 0.62 41.78
CA GLN A 192 -24.50 0.60 41.61
C GLN A 192 -25.20 -0.40 42.54
N THR A 193 -24.60 -1.59 42.73
CA THR A 193 -25.14 -2.59 43.71
C THR A 193 -25.01 -2.09 45.14
N ALA A 194 -23.98 -1.29 45.46
CA ALA A 194 -23.81 -0.66 46.76
C ALA A 194 -24.74 0.58 47.00
N GLY A 195 -25.43 1.05 45.96
CA GLY A 195 -26.28 2.25 46.02
C GLY A 195 -25.53 3.57 46.01
N ASP A 196 -24.24 3.56 45.69
CA ASP A 196 -23.36 4.74 45.64
C ASP A 196 -23.44 5.40 44.23
N MET A 197 -24.47 6.27 44.07
CA MET A 197 -24.74 6.93 42.79
C MET A 197 -23.69 7.98 42.44
N ASP A 198 -23.02 8.60 43.42
CA ASP A 198 -21.96 9.57 43.17
C ASP A 198 -20.76 8.87 42.52
N ARG A 199 -20.39 7.71 43.05
CA ARG A 199 -19.31 6.89 42.46
C ARG A 199 -19.70 6.32 41.10
N VAL A 200 -20.96 5.98 40.86
CA VAL A 200 -21.44 5.57 39.53
C VAL A 200 -21.23 6.67 38.50
N MET A 201 -21.59 7.92 38.83
CA MET A 201 -21.44 9.07 37.95
C MET A 201 -19.97 9.38 37.68
N GLU A 202 -19.10 9.34 38.70
CA GLU A 202 -17.66 9.53 38.56
C GLU A 202 -17.07 8.50 37.59
N LEU A 203 -17.32 7.21 37.78
CA LEU A 203 -16.82 6.13 36.92
C LEU A 203 -17.36 6.21 35.48
N MET A 204 -18.57 6.71 35.30
CA MET A 204 -19.15 6.92 33.98
C MET A 204 -18.38 7.97 33.18
N HIS A 205 -17.88 9.02 33.84
CA HIS A 205 -17.04 10.04 33.23
C HIS A 205 -15.61 9.53 32.91
N GLU A 206 -15.19 8.41 33.48
CA GLU A 206 -13.90 7.79 33.25
C GLU A 206 -13.90 6.78 32.07
N PHE A 207 -14.99 6.68 31.32
CA PHE A 207 -15.03 5.83 30.13
C PHE A 207 -14.24 6.45 28.98
N TYR A 208 -13.37 5.66 28.36
CA TYR A 208 -12.59 5.98 27.17
C TYR A 208 -12.92 5.06 25.99
N PHE A 209 -14.13 4.49 25.96
CA PHE A 209 -14.59 3.65 24.86
C PHE A 209 -14.58 4.38 23.52
N GLU A 210 -15.08 5.64 23.52
CA GLU A 210 -15.06 6.47 22.32
C GLU A 210 -13.63 6.82 21.89
N SER A 211 -12.73 7.05 22.85
CA SER A 211 -11.31 7.33 22.55
C SER A 211 -10.66 6.17 21.84
N ALA A 212 -10.88 4.92 22.29
CA ALA A 212 -10.39 3.72 21.65
C ALA A 212 -10.91 3.59 20.20
N ALA A 213 -12.21 3.79 20.00
CA ALA A 213 -12.82 3.71 18.68
C ALA A 213 -12.37 4.88 17.76
N MET A 214 -12.22 6.09 18.32
CA MET A 214 -11.76 7.27 17.60
C MET A 214 -10.32 7.11 17.10
N ILE A 215 -9.39 6.64 17.94
CA ILE A 215 -7.99 6.37 17.56
C ILE A 215 -7.97 5.44 16.34
N LEU A 216 -8.70 4.32 16.38
CA LEU A 216 -8.75 3.34 15.29
C LEU A 216 -9.36 3.90 14.01
N THR A 217 -10.40 4.73 14.14
CA THR A 217 -11.07 5.33 12.99
C THR A 217 -10.20 6.41 12.36
N LEU A 218 -9.61 7.31 13.14
CA LEU A 218 -8.72 8.37 12.63
C LEU A 218 -7.48 7.81 11.94
N ILE A 219 -6.85 6.78 12.51
CA ILE A 219 -5.72 6.15 11.84
C ILE A 219 -6.14 5.46 10.53
N THR A 220 -7.35 4.92 10.47
CA THR A 220 -7.90 4.35 9.23
C THR A 220 -8.14 5.43 8.17
N VAL A 221 -8.57 6.64 8.56
CA VAL A 221 -8.63 7.82 7.65
C VAL A 221 -7.24 8.13 7.12
N GLY A 222 -6.24 8.26 8.00
CA GLY A 222 -4.87 8.54 7.61
C GLY A 222 -4.31 7.51 6.62
N LYS A 223 -4.53 6.23 6.89
CA LYS A 223 -4.13 5.12 5.99
C LYS A 223 -4.87 5.13 4.66
N MET A 224 -6.14 5.52 4.64
CA MET A 224 -6.90 5.67 3.40
C MET A 224 -6.34 6.82 2.55
N LEU A 225 -6.03 7.97 3.16
CA LEU A 225 -5.42 9.10 2.45
C LEU A 225 -4.03 8.74 1.90
N GLU A 226 -3.22 8.02 2.68
CA GLU A 226 -1.93 7.50 2.24
C GLU A 226 -2.07 6.57 1.03
N ALA A 227 -3.00 5.60 1.09
CA ALA A 227 -3.27 4.68 -0.02
C ALA A 227 -3.75 5.42 -1.27
N HIS A 228 -4.64 6.41 -1.11
CA HIS A 228 -5.13 7.22 -2.22
C HIS A 228 -4.00 8.03 -2.88
N SER A 229 -3.12 8.64 -2.09
CA SER A 229 -1.98 9.40 -2.62
C SER A 229 -0.98 8.49 -3.36
N LYS A 230 -0.70 7.30 -2.82
CA LYS A 230 0.12 6.28 -3.50
C LYS A 230 -0.53 5.83 -4.81
N GLY A 231 -1.85 5.62 -4.81
CA GLY A 231 -2.60 5.25 -6.01
C GLY A 231 -2.45 6.29 -7.14
N LYS A 232 -2.56 7.57 -6.84
CA LYS A 232 -2.35 8.65 -7.84
C LYS A 232 -0.95 8.63 -8.46
N THR A 233 0.08 8.44 -7.63
CA THR A 233 1.46 8.33 -8.13
C THR A 233 1.63 7.10 -9.02
N THR A 234 1.03 6.00 -8.65
CA THR A 234 1.05 4.76 -9.44
C THR A 234 0.29 4.90 -10.76
N ASP A 235 -0.82 5.63 -10.79
CA ASP A 235 -1.58 5.88 -12.01
C ASP A 235 -0.81 6.80 -12.99
N ALA A 236 -0.04 7.77 -12.48
CA ALA A 236 0.87 8.58 -13.31
C ALA A 236 1.94 7.69 -13.97
N LEU A 237 2.56 6.77 -13.22
CA LEU A 237 3.52 5.79 -13.77
C LEU A 237 2.88 4.89 -14.83
N LYS A 238 1.65 4.40 -14.60
CA LYS A 238 0.91 3.62 -15.61
C LYS A 238 0.64 4.42 -16.88
N SER A 239 0.36 5.71 -16.77
CA SER A 239 0.13 6.58 -17.93
C SER A 239 1.39 6.68 -18.78
N LEU A 240 2.57 6.82 -18.16
CA LEU A 240 3.85 6.79 -18.86
C LEU A 240 4.12 5.43 -19.54
N MET A 241 3.85 4.33 -18.84
CA MET A 241 4.00 2.99 -19.40
C MET A 241 3.10 2.74 -20.61
N LYS A 242 1.92 3.36 -20.68
CA LYS A 242 1.01 3.26 -21.83
C LYS A 242 1.50 4.01 -23.08
N LEU A 243 2.46 4.92 -22.93
CA LEU A 243 3.08 5.60 -24.08
C LEU A 243 4.05 4.69 -24.83
N ALA A 244 4.60 3.66 -24.16
CA ALA A 244 5.45 2.69 -24.82
C ALA A 244 4.62 1.80 -25.76
N PRO A 245 5.03 1.65 -27.03
CA PRO A 245 4.33 0.81 -28.01
C PRO A 245 4.39 -0.66 -27.58
N LYS A 246 3.40 -1.43 -28.00
CA LYS A 246 3.31 -2.87 -27.69
C LYS A 246 4.00 -3.75 -28.73
N THR A 247 4.26 -3.19 -29.89
CA THR A 247 4.88 -3.84 -31.04
C THR A 247 6.06 -3.01 -31.52
N ALA A 248 7.00 -3.65 -32.21
CA ALA A 248 8.13 -3.06 -32.88
C ALA A 248 8.22 -3.62 -34.29
N THR A 249 8.57 -2.78 -35.26
CA THR A 249 8.85 -3.22 -36.63
C THR A 249 10.34 -3.52 -36.73
N LEU A 250 10.70 -4.80 -36.71
CA LEU A 250 12.10 -5.26 -36.86
C LEU A 250 12.45 -5.41 -38.33
N LEU A 251 13.71 -5.07 -38.66
CA LEU A 251 14.30 -5.35 -39.94
C LEU A 251 15.14 -6.64 -39.86
N ARG A 252 14.62 -7.75 -40.42
CA ARG A 252 15.32 -9.05 -40.46
C ARG A 252 15.46 -9.52 -41.91
N ASP A 253 16.66 -9.82 -42.34
CA ASP A 253 16.96 -10.24 -43.70
C ASP A 253 16.43 -9.30 -44.79
N GLY A 254 16.44 -8.00 -44.52
CA GLY A 254 15.94 -6.96 -45.43
C GLY A 254 14.40 -6.91 -45.53
N LYS A 255 13.67 -7.61 -44.67
CA LYS A 255 12.22 -7.57 -44.59
C LYS A 255 11.75 -7.00 -43.24
N GLU A 256 10.76 -6.16 -43.31
CA GLU A 256 10.10 -5.64 -42.14
C GLU A 256 9.13 -6.68 -41.56
N GLN A 257 9.24 -6.90 -40.27
CA GLN A 257 8.36 -7.80 -39.53
C GLN A 257 7.88 -7.13 -38.23
N GLU A 258 6.59 -6.99 -38.07
CA GLU A 258 6.02 -6.53 -36.82
C GLU A 258 6.04 -7.66 -35.78
N VAL A 259 6.67 -7.39 -34.62
CA VAL A 259 6.76 -8.33 -33.51
C VAL A 259 6.34 -7.68 -32.21
N SER A 260 5.97 -8.50 -31.24
CA SER A 260 5.74 -8.01 -29.87
C SER A 260 7.05 -7.49 -29.28
N ILE A 261 6.98 -6.42 -28.48
CA ILE A 261 8.16 -5.81 -27.85
C ILE A 261 8.93 -6.80 -26.97
N ASP A 262 8.25 -7.79 -26.39
CA ASP A 262 8.86 -8.84 -25.56
C ASP A 262 9.80 -9.78 -26.37
N GLN A 263 9.73 -9.74 -27.70
CA GLN A 263 10.54 -10.55 -28.61
C GLN A 263 11.75 -9.81 -29.14
N VAL A 264 11.84 -8.50 -28.89
CA VAL A 264 12.97 -7.66 -29.29
C VAL A 264 14.18 -8.01 -28.42
N ARG A 265 15.32 -8.24 -29.04
CA ARG A 265 16.58 -8.59 -28.39
C ARG A 265 17.64 -7.51 -28.63
N ARG A 266 18.63 -7.47 -27.74
CA ARG A 266 19.78 -6.59 -27.92
C ARG A 266 20.53 -6.96 -29.22
N GLY A 267 20.70 -5.97 -30.11
CA GLY A 267 21.30 -6.13 -31.44
C GLY A 267 20.29 -6.28 -32.57
N ASP A 268 18.99 -6.39 -32.29
CA ASP A 268 17.94 -6.29 -33.31
C ASP A 268 17.90 -4.87 -33.90
N GLN A 269 17.67 -4.77 -35.21
CA GLN A 269 17.43 -3.51 -35.90
C GLN A 269 15.91 -3.30 -36.03
N PHE A 270 15.46 -2.08 -35.76
CA PHE A 270 14.05 -1.72 -35.87
C PHE A 270 13.89 -0.39 -36.63
N VAL A 271 12.75 -0.23 -37.22
CA VAL A 271 12.39 0.93 -38.05
C VAL A 271 11.32 1.74 -37.33
N VAL A 272 11.48 3.06 -37.31
CA VAL A 272 10.50 3.98 -36.73
C VAL A 272 10.14 5.03 -37.77
N ARG A 273 8.86 5.07 -38.14
CA ARG A 273 8.32 6.02 -39.10
C ARG A 273 7.85 7.32 -38.43
N PRO A 274 7.68 8.42 -39.18
CA PRO A 274 7.09 9.63 -38.63
C PRO A 274 5.73 9.38 -37.98
N GLY A 275 5.55 9.90 -36.76
CA GLY A 275 4.36 9.68 -35.93
C GLY A 275 4.34 8.39 -35.11
N GLU A 276 5.35 7.52 -35.25
CA GLU A 276 5.45 6.31 -34.45
C GLU A 276 6.27 6.57 -33.17
N ASN A 277 5.96 5.85 -32.12
CA ASN A 277 6.73 5.85 -30.89
C ASN A 277 7.90 4.90 -31.00
N ILE A 278 9.05 5.30 -30.46
CA ILE A 278 10.27 4.46 -30.39
C ILE A 278 10.01 3.29 -29.46
N PRO A 279 10.19 2.04 -29.94
CA PRO A 279 9.75 0.87 -29.20
C PRO A 279 10.66 0.51 -28.00
N VAL A 280 11.97 0.65 -28.17
CA VAL A 280 12.99 0.31 -27.15
C VAL A 280 14.13 1.33 -27.23
N ASP A 281 14.93 1.40 -26.18
CA ASP A 281 16.15 2.20 -26.18
C ASP A 281 17.10 1.69 -27.28
N GLY A 282 17.68 2.61 -28.05
CA GLY A 282 18.53 2.27 -29.18
C GLY A 282 19.52 3.36 -29.57
N ILE A 283 20.22 3.08 -30.65
CA ILE A 283 21.14 4.02 -31.31
C ILE A 283 20.72 4.11 -32.76
N VAL A 284 20.62 5.32 -33.29
CA VAL A 284 20.31 5.56 -34.71
C VAL A 284 21.42 5.00 -35.57
N LEU A 285 21.10 4.05 -36.45
CA LEU A 285 22.01 3.47 -37.40
C LEU A 285 22.00 4.21 -38.73
N GLU A 286 20.82 4.67 -39.14
CA GLU A 286 20.61 5.35 -40.41
C GLU A 286 19.42 6.30 -40.28
N GLY A 287 19.46 7.44 -40.96
CA GLY A 287 18.39 8.45 -40.99
C GLY A 287 18.64 9.63 -40.06
N ASN A 288 17.73 10.57 -40.11
CA ASN A 288 17.68 11.75 -39.23
C ASN A 288 16.23 12.14 -38.97
N SER A 289 15.93 12.57 -37.76
CA SER A 289 14.59 13.03 -37.39
C SER A 289 14.60 13.90 -36.15
N ALA A 290 13.53 14.70 -36.00
CA ALA A 290 13.18 15.38 -34.76
C ALA A 290 12.38 14.40 -33.89
N VAL A 291 12.85 14.14 -32.68
CA VAL A 291 12.21 13.24 -31.70
C VAL A 291 11.66 14.06 -30.54
N ASP A 292 10.38 13.87 -30.22
CA ASP A 292 9.75 14.46 -29.06
C ASP A 292 10.05 13.62 -27.81
N GLU A 293 10.88 14.17 -26.95
CA GLU A 293 11.28 13.57 -25.68
C GLU A 293 10.57 14.20 -24.46
N ALA A 294 9.54 15.05 -24.69
CA ALA A 294 8.86 15.80 -23.63
C ALA A 294 8.30 14.93 -22.51
N ALA A 295 7.86 13.73 -22.83
CA ALA A 295 7.35 12.77 -21.83
C ALA A 295 8.42 12.32 -20.83
N LEU A 296 9.71 12.36 -21.19
CA LEU A 296 10.84 11.95 -20.35
C LEU A 296 11.58 13.14 -19.75
N THR A 297 11.82 14.17 -20.54
CA THR A 297 12.66 15.33 -20.16
C THR A 297 11.86 16.49 -19.59
N GLY A 298 10.57 16.57 -19.94
CA GLY A 298 9.71 17.74 -19.67
C GLY A 298 9.94 18.92 -20.63
N GLU A 299 10.87 18.83 -21.58
CA GLU A 299 11.14 19.88 -22.57
C GLU A 299 10.23 19.70 -23.78
N SER A 300 9.50 20.76 -24.16
CA SER A 300 8.52 20.71 -25.26
C SER A 300 9.14 20.83 -26.65
N ILE A 301 10.43 21.12 -26.76
CA ILE A 301 11.11 21.28 -28.06
C ILE A 301 11.65 19.91 -28.49
N PRO A 302 11.26 19.43 -29.70
CA PRO A 302 11.82 18.19 -30.23
C PRO A 302 13.33 18.27 -30.41
N VAL A 303 14.01 17.18 -30.19
CA VAL A 303 15.47 17.07 -30.30
C VAL A 303 15.82 16.40 -31.62
N ASP A 304 16.69 17.02 -32.39
CA ASP A 304 17.20 16.43 -33.64
C ASP A 304 18.11 15.25 -33.30
N LYS A 305 17.86 14.09 -33.93
CA LYS A 305 18.64 12.87 -33.85
C LYS A 305 19.20 12.49 -35.19
N ALA A 306 20.46 12.15 -35.21
CA ALA A 306 21.22 11.70 -36.37
C ALA A 306 21.91 10.38 -36.11
N GLU A 307 22.56 9.82 -37.11
CA GLU A 307 23.33 8.59 -37.03
C GLU A 307 24.34 8.65 -35.84
N GLY A 308 24.31 7.64 -34.98
CA GLY A 308 25.12 7.53 -33.77
C GLY A 308 24.47 8.08 -32.51
N ASP A 309 23.37 8.81 -32.62
CA ASP A 309 22.66 9.36 -31.45
C ASP A 309 21.82 8.31 -30.73
N LYS A 310 21.66 8.50 -29.41
CA LYS A 310 20.80 7.66 -28.60
C LYS A 310 19.35 8.10 -28.69
N VAL A 311 18.45 7.12 -28.79
CA VAL A 311 16.99 7.32 -28.73
C VAL A 311 16.42 6.49 -27.59
N SER A 312 15.39 7.04 -26.96
CA SER A 312 14.77 6.44 -25.77
C SER A 312 13.39 5.86 -26.09
N ALA A 313 13.06 4.75 -25.49
CA ALA A 313 11.74 4.13 -25.59
C ALA A 313 10.61 5.12 -25.16
N ALA A 314 9.43 4.98 -25.78
CA ALA A 314 8.26 5.79 -25.54
C ALA A 314 8.35 7.27 -25.96
N THR A 315 9.44 7.70 -26.61
CA THR A 315 9.53 9.00 -27.29
C THR A 315 8.95 8.90 -28.69
N MET A 316 8.49 10.03 -29.25
CA MET A 316 7.78 10.03 -30.54
C MET A 316 8.65 10.60 -31.65
N ASN A 317 8.79 9.84 -32.73
CA ASN A 317 9.42 10.28 -33.95
C ASN A 317 8.51 11.23 -34.72
N GLN A 318 8.91 12.51 -34.97
CA GLN A 318 8.02 13.51 -35.54
C GLN A 318 8.13 13.67 -37.05
N SER A 319 9.32 13.72 -37.61
CA SER A 319 9.47 14.23 -38.99
C SER A 319 10.20 13.32 -39.94
N GLY A 320 11.23 12.63 -39.52
CA GLY A 320 12.11 11.82 -40.34
C GLY A 320 11.88 10.32 -40.17
N PHE A 321 12.76 9.56 -40.78
CA PHE A 321 12.81 8.10 -40.70
C PHE A 321 14.04 7.71 -39.91
N LEU A 322 13.86 6.81 -39.00
CA LEU A 322 14.93 6.25 -38.14
C LEU A 322 14.96 4.74 -38.21
#